data_c6c2f56afbd31d8e8a1e12e8ab48edf7
#
_entry.id   c6c2f56afbd31d8e8a1e12e8ab48edf7
#
_cell.length_a   1.000
_cell.length_b   1.000
_cell.length_c   1.000
_cell.angle_alpha   90.00
_cell.angle_beta   90.00
_cell.angle_gamma   90.00
#
_symmetry.space_group_name_H-M   'P 1'
#
loop_
_entity.id
_entity.type
_entity.pdbx_description
1 polymer ?
#
loop_
_entity_poly.entity_id
_entity_poly.type
_entity_poly.pdbx_seq_one_letter_code
_entity_poly.pdbx_strand_id
1 'polypeptide(L)'
;RVSRRQRQMCIRDRSRGAYWLGRAYEKIGEREQSNNWYREATKYLTTYYGQLAFLKLNPNGKFELEKDMEIDPKYRIQFFNKELVKISYLLDELKKDKYTKHILRHLANDNIAKGSEVLAAELATSINRYDFAIQVSKIASYQKRFHNKYNYPIISTPKYINKRKIPESALILSIIRQESEFDLEANSHAGAKGLMQLMPYTAKLVSKQAKLPYSKSRLTTDPEYNINLGSHYIAGLILQYDGAYPFAVAAYNAGPNRVKYWKKINKDPQKKQVDYVDWVELIKFRETRNY
;
A
#
# COMPACT_ATOMS: atom_id res chain seq x y z
N ARG A 1 -1.71 19.40 20.99
CA ARG A 1 -1.97 19.16 19.55
C ARG A 1 -1.62 17.72 19.22
N VAL A 2 -2.60 16.91 18.80
CA VAL A 2 -2.41 15.52 18.39
C VAL A 2 -1.61 15.51 17.09
N SER A 3 -0.49 14.79 17.02
CA SER A 3 0.36 14.72 15.82
C SER A 3 -0.39 14.10 14.64
N ARG A 4 0.01 14.41 13.40
CA ARG A 4 -0.60 13.83 12.18
C ARG A 4 -0.51 12.30 12.16
N ARG A 5 0.59 11.71 12.67
CA ARG A 5 0.74 10.26 12.86
C ARG A 5 -0.28 9.66 13.84
N GLN A 6 -0.60 10.37 14.92
CA GLN A 6 -1.60 9.93 15.90
C GLN A 6 -3.02 9.91 15.31
N ARG A 7 -3.38 10.85 14.40
CA ARG A 7 -4.71 10.83 13.75
C ARG A 7 -4.91 9.63 12.83
N GLN A 8 -3.88 9.23 12.07
CA GLN A 8 -3.96 8.04 11.22
C GLN A 8 -4.00 6.74 12.04
N MET A 9 -3.21 6.65 13.10
CA MET A 9 -3.31 5.54 14.06
C MET A 9 -4.72 5.46 14.66
N CYS A 10 -5.33 6.61 15.00
CA CYS A 10 -6.70 6.65 15.51
C CYS A 10 -7.74 6.08 14.53
N ILE A 11 -7.63 6.32 13.22
CA ILE A 11 -8.57 5.77 12.22
C ILE A 11 -8.45 4.25 12.16
N ARG A 12 -7.24 3.72 12.05
CA ARG A 12 -6.96 2.27 12.03
C ARG A 12 -7.39 1.62 13.35
N ASP A 13 -7.05 2.22 14.47
CA ASP A 13 -7.39 1.68 15.79
C ASP A 13 -8.88 1.75 16.06
N ARG A 14 -9.59 2.79 15.60
CA ARG A 14 -11.05 2.88 15.70
C ARG A 14 -11.75 1.80 14.88
N SER A 15 -11.38 1.62 13.60
CA SER A 15 -11.97 0.57 12.78
C SER A 15 -11.70 -0.82 13.34
N ARG A 16 -10.48 -1.05 13.86
CA ARG A 16 -10.11 -2.31 14.53
C ARG A 16 -10.93 -2.54 15.78
N GLY A 17 -11.01 -1.55 16.68
CA GLY A 17 -11.81 -1.66 17.91
C GLY A 17 -13.28 -1.94 17.63
N ALA A 18 -13.88 -1.20 16.69
CA ALA A 18 -15.27 -1.39 16.28
C ALA A 18 -15.51 -2.79 15.67
N TYR A 19 -14.62 -3.26 14.79
CA TYR A 19 -14.73 -4.61 14.22
C TYR A 19 -14.69 -5.70 15.29
N TRP A 20 -13.73 -5.60 16.23
CA TRP A 20 -13.61 -6.60 17.28
C TRP A 20 -14.75 -6.58 18.29
N LEU A 21 -15.34 -5.40 18.58
CA LEU A 21 -16.58 -5.29 19.34
C LEU A 21 -17.74 -5.95 18.58
N GLY A 22 -17.87 -5.70 17.27
CA GLY A 22 -18.84 -6.38 16.43
C GLY A 22 -18.74 -7.91 16.52
N ARG A 23 -17.51 -8.45 16.42
CA ARG A 23 -17.26 -9.90 16.59
C ARG A 23 -17.59 -10.43 17.98
N ALA A 24 -17.31 -9.65 19.03
CA ALA A 24 -17.63 -10.03 20.40
C ALA A 24 -19.15 -10.14 20.61
N TYR A 25 -19.92 -9.14 20.16
CA TYR A 25 -21.38 -9.18 20.21
C TYR A 25 -21.98 -10.28 19.32
N GLU A 26 -21.41 -10.53 18.13
CA GLU A 26 -21.80 -11.65 17.27
C GLU A 26 -21.69 -13.00 18.02
N LYS A 27 -20.58 -13.18 18.77
CA LYS A 27 -20.30 -14.42 19.49
C LYS A 27 -21.24 -14.67 20.67
N ILE A 28 -21.77 -13.64 21.30
CA ILE A 28 -22.76 -13.78 22.40
C ILE A 28 -24.22 -13.72 21.92
N GLY A 29 -24.44 -13.63 20.59
CA GLY A 29 -25.79 -13.67 20.00
C GLY A 29 -26.48 -12.31 19.89
N GLU A 30 -25.87 -11.22 20.31
CA GLU A 30 -26.37 -9.85 20.28
C GLU A 30 -26.25 -9.23 18.88
N ARG A 31 -27.08 -9.70 17.93
CA ARG A 31 -26.97 -9.34 16.51
C ARG A 31 -27.11 -7.86 16.22
N GLU A 32 -28.04 -7.19 16.90
CA GLU A 32 -28.25 -5.75 16.68
C GLU A 32 -27.01 -4.95 17.07
N GLN A 33 -26.45 -5.20 18.25
CA GLN A 33 -25.23 -4.55 18.72
C GLN A 33 -24.04 -4.89 17.82
N SER A 34 -23.92 -6.15 17.41
CA SER A 34 -22.88 -6.58 16.44
C SER A 34 -22.95 -5.78 15.15
N ASN A 35 -24.13 -5.66 14.53
CA ASN A 35 -24.33 -4.92 13.30
C ASN A 35 -24.03 -3.42 13.48
N ASN A 36 -24.40 -2.83 14.62
CA ASN A 36 -24.11 -1.43 14.91
C ASN A 36 -22.60 -1.17 14.95
N TRP A 37 -21.84 -2.04 15.61
CA TRP A 37 -20.37 -1.93 15.65
C TRP A 37 -19.71 -2.20 14.30
N TYR A 38 -20.21 -3.14 13.50
CA TYR A 38 -19.73 -3.32 12.14
C TYR A 38 -20.01 -2.09 11.27
N ARG A 39 -21.21 -1.45 11.36
CA ARG A 39 -21.50 -0.18 10.67
C ARG A 39 -20.54 0.94 11.11
N GLU A 40 -20.18 1.00 12.39
CA GLU A 40 -19.17 1.98 12.86
C GLU A 40 -17.80 1.74 12.22
N ALA A 41 -17.38 0.49 12.10
CA ALA A 41 -16.12 0.12 11.43
C ALA A 41 -16.13 0.47 9.93
N THR A 42 -17.28 0.30 9.24
CA THR A 42 -17.40 0.58 7.78
C THR A 42 -17.23 2.06 7.42
N LYS A 43 -17.30 2.97 8.37
CA LYS A 43 -16.95 4.39 8.15
C LYS A 43 -15.48 4.58 7.71
N TYR A 44 -14.67 3.51 7.75
CA TYR A 44 -13.23 3.54 7.47
C TYR A 44 -12.85 2.49 6.42
N LEU A 45 -13.51 2.49 5.25
CA LEU A 45 -13.30 1.50 4.16
C LEU A 45 -11.88 1.47 3.58
N THR A 46 -11.07 2.49 3.83
CA THR A 46 -9.64 2.49 3.47
C THR A 46 -8.78 1.68 4.44
N THR A 47 -9.38 1.05 5.46
CA THR A 47 -8.69 0.21 6.44
C THR A 47 -9.12 -1.25 6.32
N TYR A 48 -8.22 -2.18 6.65
CA TYR A 48 -8.48 -3.62 6.64
C TYR A 48 -9.73 -4.00 7.44
N TYR A 49 -9.87 -3.50 8.68
CA TYR A 49 -11.03 -3.83 9.52
C TYR A 49 -12.33 -3.18 9.06
N GLY A 50 -12.25 -2.00 8.43
CA GLY A 50 -13.42 -1.39 7.79
C GLY A 50 -13.95 -2.25 6.64
N GLN A 51 -13.06 -2.80 5.82
CA GLN A 51 -13.43 -3.70 4.72
C GLN A 51 -13.97 -5.05 5.24
N LEU A 52 -13.33 -5.63 6.25
CA LEU A 52 -13.85 -6.86 6.88
C LEU A 52 -15.25 -6.67 7.47
N ALA A 53 -15.49 -5.54 8.15
CA ALA A 53 -16.80 -5.21 8.70
C ALA A 53 -17.86 -5.02 7.59
N PHE A 54 -17.47 -4.39 6.48
CA PHE A 54 -18.34 -4.25 5.33
C PHE A 54 -18.77 -5.61 4.77
N LEU A 55 -17.83 -6.53 4.60
CA LEU A 55 -18.10 -7.88 4.11
C LEU A 55 -18.92 -8.72 5.10
N LYS A 56 -18.83 -8.45 6.41
CA LYS A 56 -19.73 -9.06 7.41
C LYS A 56 -21.17 -8.62 7.23
N LEU A 57 -21.42 -7.35 6.92
CA LEU A 57 -22.76 -6.81 6.67
C LEU A 57 -23.26 -7.11 5.25
N ASN A 58 -22.37 -7.19 4.28
CA ASN A 58 -22.67 -7.34 2.86
C ASN A 58 -21.72 -8.39 2.24
N PRO A 59 -21.92 -9.69 2.44
CA PRO A 59 -20.97 -10.74 2.02
C PRO A 59 -20.64 -10.72 0.52
N ASN A 60 -21.55 -10.29 -0.33
CA ASN A 60 -21.40 -10.18 -1.78
C ASN A 60 -21.27 -8.72 -2.26
N GLY A 61 -21.15 -7.78 -1.32
CA GLY A 61 -21.09 -6.36 -1.63
C GLY A 61 -19.75 -5.95 -2.23
N LYS A 62 -19.80 -5.00 -3.15
CA LYS A 62 -18.62 -4.26 -3.60
C LYS A 62 -18.60 -2.94 -2.84
N PHE A 63 -17.52 -2.66 -2.12
CA PHE A 63 -17.36 -1.36 -1.48
C PHE A 63 -16.79 -0.34 -2.47
N GLU A 64 -17.36 0.84 -2.44
CA GLU A 64 -16.88 1.97 -3.22
C GLU A 64 -16.14 2.94 -2.29
N LEU A 65 -14.99 3.40 -2.75
CA LEU A 65 -14.27 4.49 -2.07
C LEU A 65 -14.94 5.82 -2.41
N GLU A 66 -14.75 6.81 -1.54
CA GLU A 66 -15.24 8.16 -1.80
C GLU A 66 -14.69 8.69 -3.13
N LYS A 67 -15.54 9.40 -3.88
CA LYS A 67 -15.17 9.99 -5.18
C LYS A 67 -14.07 11.03 -5.00
N ASP A 68 -13.16 11.08 -5.96
CA ASP A 68 -12.12 12.09 -6.01
C ASP A 68 -12.74 13.48 -6.20
N MET A 69 -12.10 14.49 -5.62
CA MET A 69 -12.53 15.89 -5.77
C MET A 69 -12.33 16.35 -7.20
N GLU A 70 -13.37 16.92 -7.79
CA GLU A 70 -13.28 17.58 -9.10
C GLU A 70 -12.62 18.96 -8.94
N ILE A 71 -11.75 19.30 -9.88
CA ILE A 71 -11.04 20.58 -9.93
C ILE A 71 -11.59 21.42 -11.06
N ASP A 72 -11.98 22.65 -10.75
CA ASP A 72 -12.40 23.62 -11.75
C ASP A 72 -11.31 23.79 -12.85
N PRO A 73 -11.65 23.66 -14.13
CA PRO A 73 -10.73 23.80 -15.25
C PRO A 73 -9.91 25.09 -15.22
N LYS A 74 -10.48 26.19 -14.74
CA LYS A 74 -9.79 27.47 -14.60
C LYS A 74 -8.60 27.38 -13.64
N TYR A 75 -8.76 26.75 -12.48
CA TYR A 75 -7.67 26.57 -11.51
C TYR A 75 -6.61 25.62 -12.05
N ARG A 76 -7.00 24.59 -12.79
CA ARG A 76 -6.08 23.69 -13.48
C ARG A 76 -5.17 24.44 -14.45
N ILE A 77 -5.74 25.26 -15.33
CA ILE A 77 -4.98 26.08 -16.30
C ILE A 77 -4.02 27.02 -15.57
N GLN A 78 -4.50 27.73 -14.54
CA GLN A 78 -3.67 28.63 -13.74
C GLN A 78 -2.50 27.91 -13.07
N PHE A 79 -2.72 26.70 -12.53
CA PHE A 79 -1.69 25.90 -11.89
C PHE A 79 -0.61 25.47 -12.87
N PHE A 80 -1.00 24.88 -14.02
CA PHE A 80 -0.06 24.35 -15.00
C PHE A 80 0.70 25.43 -15.78
N ASN A 81 0.24 26.67 -15.74
CA ASN A 81 0.97 27.83 -16.30
C ASN A 81 2.05 28.40 -15.36
N LYS A 82 2.14 27.95 -14.11
CA LYS A 82 3.15 28.43 -13.16
C LYS A 82 4.57 28.07 -13.63
N GLU A 83 5.53 28.97 -13.43
CA GLU A 83 6.93 28.73 -13.75
C GLU A 83 7.50 27.53 -13.01
N LEU A 84 7.14 27.35 -11.71
CA LEU A 84 7.59 26.22 -10.92
C LEU A 84 7.12 24.86 -11.48
N VAL A 85 5.99 24.81 -12.17
CA VAL A 85 5.55 23.59 -12.87
C VAL A 85 6.44 23.31 -14.07
N LYS A 86 6.76 24.32 -14.88
CA LYS A 86 7.72 24.17 -15.99
C LYS A 86 9.12 23.74 -15.51
N ILE A 87 9.57 24.34 -14.43
CA ILE A 87 10.84 23.97 -13.78
C ILE A 87 10.81 22.51 -13.30
N SER A 88 9.67 22.02 -12.79
CA SER A 88 9.55 20.62 -12.35
C SER A 88 9.74 19.64 -13.50
N TYR A 89 9.21 19.91 -14.68
CA TYR A 89 9.46 19.10 -15.88
C TYR A 89 10.92 19.12 -16.32
N LEU A 90 11.56 20.29 -16.33
CA LEU A 90 12.98 20.42 -16.66
C LEU A 90 13.89 19.67 -15.67
N LEU A 91 13.56 19.73 -14.39
CA LEU A 91 14.32 19.01 -13.35
C LEU A 91 14.16 17.49 -13.48
N ASP A 92 12.98 17.00 -13.89
CA ASP A 92 12.78 15.58 -14.17
C ASP A 92 13.62 15.12 -15.37
N GLU A 93 13.63 15.89 -16.46
CA GLU A 93 14.49 15.62 -17.64
C GLU A 93 15.97 15.59 -17.25
N LEU A 94 16.41 16.50 -16.38
CA LEU A 94 17.79 16.59 -15.89
C LEU A 94 18.12 15.58 -14.78
N LYS A 95 17.16 14.76 -14.35
CA LYS A 95 17.27 13.81 -13.21
C LYS A 95 17.72 14.49 -11.90
N LYS A 96 17.17 15.68 -11.60
CA LYS A 96 17.47 16.48 -10.39
C LYS A 96 16.38 16.34 -9.32
N ASP A 97 16.03 15.14 -8.97
CA ASP A 97 14.93 14.78 -8.07
C ASP A 97 14.92 15.49 -6.72
N LYS A 98 16.10 15.77 -6.16
CA LYS A 98 16.21 16.48 -4.88
C LYS A 98 15.48 17.83 -4.89
N TYR A 99 15.57 18.59 -5.96
CA TYR A 99 14.92 19.90 -6.10
C TYR A 99 13.44 19.77 -6.43
N THR A 100 13.07 18.81 -7.28
CA THR A 100 11.70 18.51 -7.67
C THR A 100 10.80 18.27 -6.45
N LYS A 101 11.27 17.51 -5.47
CA LYS A 101 10.52 17.23 -4.23
C LYS A 101 10.18 18.48 -3.43
N HIS A 102 11.07 19.46 -3.39
CA HIS A 102 10.83 20.74 -2.70
C HIS A 102 9.79 21.60 -3.44
N ILE A 103 9.89 21.66 -4.76
CA ILE A 103 8.96 22.42 -5.60
C ILE A 103 7.56 21.83 -5.51
N LEU A 104 7.41 20.51 -5.63
CA LEU A 104 6.13 19.84 -5.52
C LEU A 104 5.46 20.07 -4.16
N ARG A 105 6.25 20.08 -3.06
CA ARG A 105 5.72 20.41 -1.73
C ARG A 105 5.25 21.86 -1.63
N HIS A 106 5.98 22.78 -2.22
CA HIS A 106 5.59 24.18 -2.28
C HIS A 106 4.27 24.35 -3.04
N LEU A 107 4.19 23.78 -4.24
CA LEU A 107 2.98 23.80 -5.08
C LEU A 107 1.77 23.16 -4.39
N ALA A 108 1.96 22.07 -3.64
CA ALA A 108 0.88 21.40 -2.92
C ALA A 108 0.36 22.21 -1.72
N ASN A 109 1.19 23.08 -1.13
CA ASN A 109 0.82 23.95 0.01
C ASN A 109 0.37 25.34 -0.44
N ASP A 110 0.27 25.60 -1.72
CA ASP A 110 -0.20 26.87 -2.23
C ASP A 110 -1.70 27.03 -1.95
N ASN A 111 -2.04 27.90 -1.01
CA ASN A 111 -3.41 28.14 -0.53
C ASN A 111 -4.24 29.03 -1.48
N ILE A 112 -3.71 29.41 -2.63
CA ILE A 112 -4.36 30.34 -3.58
C ILE A 112 -5.55 29.68 -4.26
N ALA A 113 -5.54 28.36 -4.43
CA ALA A 113 -6.66 27.63 -5.04
C ALA A 113 -7.04 26.37 -4.23
N LYS A 114 -8.35 26.15 -4.05
CA LYS A 114 -8.85 24.86 -3.57
C LYS A 114 -8.40 23.76 -4.54
N GLY A 115 -7.60 22.79 -4.07
CA GLY A 115 -7.15 21.67 -4.88
C GLY A 115 -5.73 21.75 -5.40
N SER A 116 -4.91 22.69 -4.93
CA SER A 116 -3.49 22.74 -5.29
C SER A 116 -2.77 21.43 -4.99
N GLU A 117 -3.14 20.73 -3.91
CA GLU A 117 -2.58 19.41 -3.59
C GLU A 117 -2.92 18.35 -4.64
N VAL A 118 -4.14 18.37 -5.21
CA VAL A 118 -4.53 17.43 -6.28
C VAL A 118 -3.71 17.68 -7.52
N LEU A 119 -3.59 18.95 -7.92
CA LEU A 119 -2.83 19.35 -9.10
C LEU A 119 -1.33 19.07 -8.93
N ALA A 120 -0.79 19.25 -7.73
CA ALA A 120 0.59 18.85 -7.43
C ALA A 120 0.78 17.33 -7.47
N ALA A 121 -0.21 16.54 -7.04
CA ALA A 121 -0.18 15.09 -7.18
C ALA A 121 -0.31 14.64 -8.65
N GLU A 122 -1.09 15.35 -9.44
CA GLU A 122 -1.18 15.13 -10.90
C GLU A 122 0.16 15.42 -11.58
N LEU A 123 0.78 16.57 -11.30
CA LEU A 123 2.10 16.92 -11.79
C LEU A 123 3.15 15.86 -11.38
N ALA A 124 3.15 15.46 -10.12
CA ALA A 124 4.05 14.41 -9.64
C ALA A 124 3.85 13.09 -10.41
N THR A 125 2.62 12.71 -10.68
CA THR A 125 2.30 11.51 -11.47
C THR A 125 2.79 11.64 -12.92
N SER A 126 2.66 12.81 -13.55
CA SER A 126 3.08 13.04 -14.93
C SER A 126 4.60 12.95 -15.14
N ILE A 127 5.38 13.16 -14.08
CA ILE A 127 6.84 13.00 -14.04
C ILE A 127 7.27 11.71 -13.32
N ASN A 128 6.38 10.70 -13.22
CA ASN A 128 6.63 9.40 -12.59
C ASN A 128 7.05 9.45 -11.11
N ARG A 129 6.80 10.56 -10.41
CA ARG A 129 7.01 10.71 -8.96
C ARG A 129 5.78 10.28 -8.17
N TYR A 130 5.38 9.02 -8.34
CA TYR A 130 4.25 8.42 -7.64
C TYR A 130 4.41 8.48 -6.12
N ASP A 131 5.63 8.35 -5.60
CA ASP A 131 5.98 8.49 -4.19
C ASP A 131 5.47 9.82 -3.61
N PHE A 132 5.67 10.90 -4.36
CA PHE A 132 5.24 12.22 -3.94
C PHE A 132 3.72 12.39 -4.09
N ALA A 133 3.12 11.93 -5.18
CA ALA A 133 1.67 11.94 -5.39
C ALA A 133 0.93 11.23 -4.24
N ILE A 134 1.43 10.06 -3.81
CA ILE A 134 0.93 9.32 -2.66
C ILE A 134 1.09 10.12 -1.37
N GLN A 135 2.25 10.74 -1.15
CA GLN A 135 2.54 11.50 0.07
C GLN A 135 1.56 12.66 0.24
N VAL A 136 1.28 13.40 -0.83
CA VAL A 136 0.32 14.52 -0.85
C VAL A 136 -1.10 14.02 -0.61
N SER A 137 -1.53 13.00 -1.36
CA SER A 137 -2.88 12.43 -1.25
C SER A 137 -3.14 11.83 0.13
N LYS A 138 -2.14 11.20 0.72
CA LYS A 138 -2.20 10.66 2.08
C LYS A 138 -2.35 11.77 3.14
N ILE A 139 -1.64 12.90 2.98
CA ILE A 139 -1.80 14.05 3.86
C ILE A 139 -3.20 14.66 3.73
N ALA A 140 -3.72 14.80 2.51
CA ALA A 140 -5.06 15.30 2.25
C ALA A 140 -6.15 14.39 2.85
N SER A 141 -5.97 13.08 2.81
CA SER A 141 -6.92 12.11 3.39
C SER A 141 -7.10 12.27 4.91
N TYR A 142 -6.07 12.75 5.62
CA TYR A 142 -6.20 13.07 7.05
C TYR A 142 -7.14 14.25 7.33
N GLN A 143 -7.37 15.07 6.33
CA GLN A 143 -8.31 16.18 6.35
C GLN A 143 -9.64 15.83 5.68
N LYS A 144 -9.90 14.52 5.47
CA LYS A 144 -11.08 14.00 4.77
C LYS A 144 -11.23 14.48 3.32
N ARG A 145 -10.13 14.83 2.66
CA ARG A 145 -10.09 15.07 1.22
C ARG A 145 -9.45 13.86 0.56
N PHE A 146 -10.22 13.15 -0.24
CA PHE A 146 -9.81 11.88 -0.84
C PHE A 146 -9.37 12.11 -2.29
N HIS A 147 -8.23 11.55 -2.66
CA HIS A 147 -7.63 11.60 -3.98
C HIS A 147 -7.15 10.19 -4.33
N ASN A 148 -8.12 9.28 -4.52
CA ASN A 148 -7.87 7.84 -4.65
C ASN A 148 -7.01 7.53 -5.87
N LYS A 149 -7.22 8.22 -6.99
CA LYS A 149 -6.42 8.10 -8.21
C LYS A 149 -4.91 8.27 -7.95
N TYR A 150 -4.55 9.23 -7.10
CA TYR A 150 -3.14 9.53 -6.79
C TYR A 150 -2.62 8.80 -5.57
N ASN A 151 -3.51 8.39 -4.67
CA ASN A 151 -3.16 7.60 -3.49
C ASN A 151 -2.91 6.13 -3.82
N TYR A 152 -3.51 5.63 -4.91
CA TYR A 152 -3.39 4.25 -5.39
C TYR A 152 -3.00 4.21 -6.88
N PRO A 153 -1.74 4.55 -7.23
CA PRO A 153 -1.28 4.57 -8.61
C PRO A 153 -1.41 3.19 -9.26
N ILE A 154 -1.79 3.17 -10.53
CA ILE A 154 -1.86 1.95 -11.34
C ILE A 154 -0.73 2.01 -12.37
N ILE A 155 0.24 1.11 -12.24
CA ILE A 155 1.34 0.93 -13.19
C ILE A 155 1.32 -0.48 -13.76
N SER A 156 2.03 -0.70 -14.85
CA SER A 156 2.13 -2.03 -15.47
C SER A 156 2.82 -3.03 -14.55
N THR A 157 2.28 -4.23 -14.48
CA THR A 157 2.83 -5.36 -13.75
C THR A 157 2.92 -6.59 -14.64
N PRO A 158 3.90 -7.50 -14.44
CA PRO A 158 4.05 -8.69 -15.27
C PRO A 158 2.92 -9.68 -15.01
N LYS A 159 2.47 -10.38 -16.06
CA LYS A 159 1.51 -11.49 -15.94
C LYS A 159 2.22 -12.84 -15.75
N TYR A 160 3.38 -13.00 -16.35
CA TYR A 160 4.21 -14.21 -16.30
C TYR A 160 5.69 -13.81 -16.23
N ILE A 161 6.47 -14.57 -15.47
CA ILE A 161 7.93 -14.46 -15.42
C ILE A 161 8.48 -15.88 -15.47
N ASN A 162 9.30 -16.20 -16.50
CA ASN A 162 9.87 -17.52 -16.69
C ASN A 162 8.81 -18.64 -16.48
N LYS A 163 7.71 -18.60 -17.23
CA LYS A 163 6.55 -19.53 -17.17
C LYS A 163 5.78 -19.55 -15.83
N ARG A 164 6.23 -18.84 -14.79
CA ARG A 164 5.49 -18.71 -13.54
C ARG A 164 4.40 -17.66 -13.71
N LYS A 165 3.16 -18.02 -13.40
CA LYS A 165 2.05 -17.08 -13.32
C LYS A 165 2.28 -16.16 -12.12
N ILE A 166 2.14 -14.86 -12.34
CA ILE A 166 2.23 -13.84 -11.31
C ILE A 166 0.81 -13.56 -10.79
N PRO A 167 0.63 -13.27 -9.48
CA PRO A 167 -0.67 -12.91 -8.94
C PRO A 167 -1.20 -11.62 -9.56
N GLU A 168 -2.44 -11.31 -9.27
CA GLU A 168 -3.13 -10.11 -9.78
C GLU A 168 -2.35 -8.82 -9.49
N SER A 169 -2.45 -7.86 -10.40
CA SER A 169 -1.79 -6.55 -10.30
C SER A 169 -2.10 -5.83 -8.99
N ALA A 170 -3.32 -5.97 -8.48
CA ALA A 170 -3.74 -5.37 -7.22
C ALA A 170 -2.86 -5.79 -6.04
N LEU A 171 -2.49 -7.08 -5.94
CA LEU A 171 -1.60 -7.56 -4.89
C LEU A 171 -0.18 -7.00 -5.07
N ILE A 172 0.36 -7.02 -6.30
CA ILE A 172 1.71 -6.49 -6.56
C ILE A 172 1.78 -5.00 -6.22
N LEU A 173 0.80 -4.21 -6.68
CA LEU A 173 0.74 -2.77 -6.42
C LEU A 173 0.55 -2.46 -4.92
N SER A 174 -0.21 -3.29 -4.19
CA SER A 174 -0.36 -3.13 -2.75
C SER A 174 0.93 -3.39 -1.99
N ILE A 175 1.74 -4.38 -2.42
CA ILE A 175 3.06 -4.63 -1.85
C ILE A 175 3.99 -3.45 -2.13
N ILE A 176 4.07 -2.95 -3.38
CA ILE A 176 4.87 -1.76 -3.72
C ILE A 176 4.44 -0.56 -2.86
N ARG A 177 3.12 -0.38 -2.70
CA ARG A 177 2.54 0.70 -1.89
C ARG A 177 2.94 0.60 -0.42
N GLN A 178 2.99 -0.60 0.12
CA GLN A 178 3.34 -0.87 1.52
C GLN A 178 4.85 -0.76 1.76
N GLU A 179 5.68 -1.25 0.84
CA GLU A 179 7.13 -1.33 0.99
C GLU A 179 7.84 0.02 0.77
N SER A 180 7.50 0.73 -0.29
CA SER A 180 8.23 1.94 -0.69
C SER A 180 7.36 3.17 -0.92
N GLU A 181 6.03 3.05 -0.88
CA GLU A 181 5.13 4.09 -1.40
C GLU A 181 5.49 4.50 -2.85
N PHE A 182 5.94 3.55 -3.68
CA PHE A 182 6.41 3.74 -5.06
C PHE A 182 7.71 4.56 -5.20
N ASP A 183 8.52 4.67 -4.15
CA ASP A 183 9.86 5.26 -4.24
C ASP A 183 10.83 4.22 -4.83
N LEU A 184 11.28 4.45 -6.07
CA LEU A 184 12.22 3.57 -6.77
C LEU A 184 13.58 3.50 -6.05
N GLU A 185 14.02 4.60 -5.47
CA GLU A 185 15.32 4.72 -4.82
C GLU A 185 15.31 4.31 -3.35
N ALA A 186 14.15 3.84 -2.85
CA ALA A 186 13.99 3.46 -1.46
C ALA A 186 15.05 2.46 -0.99
N ASN A 187 15.70 2.81 0.11
CA ASN A 187 16.68 1.97 0.79
C ASN A 187 16.31 1.91 2.27
N SER A 188 16.02 0.71 2.78
CA SER A 188 15.76 0.54 4.21
C SER A 188 17.06 0.53 5.02
N HIS A 189 16.95 0.78 6.33
CA HIS A 189 18.09 0.63 7.25
C HIS A 189 18.67 -0.79 7.25
N ALA A 190 17.85 -1.82 6.99
CA ALA A 190 18.29 -3.21 6.87
C ALA A 190 18.93 -3.52 5.50
N GLY A 191 18.90 -2.60 4.55
CA GLY A 191 19.48 -2.76 3.22
C GLY A 191 18.54 -3.33 2.16
N ALA A 192 17.23 -3.40 2.42
CA ALA A 192 16.24 -3.70 1.39
C ALA A 192 16.14 -2.56 0.36
N LYS A 193 15.86 -2.86 -0.91
CA LYS A 193 16.06 -1.95 -2.04
C LYS A 193 14.89 -1.87 -3.00
N GLY A 194 14.56 -0.65 -3.41
CA GLY A 194 13.67 -0.31 -4.52
C GLY A 194 12.19 -0.50 -4.21
N LEU A 195 11.38 -0.51 -5.25
CA LEU A 195 9.92 -0.49 -5.16
C LEU A 195 9.34 -1.59 -4.26
N MET A 196 9.82 -2.81 -4.37
CA MET A 196 9.35 -3.97 -3.62
C MET A 196 10.27 -4.36 -2.46
N GLN A 197 11.19 -3.48 -2.04
CA GLN A 197 12.08 -3.61 -0.89
C GLN A 197 12.76 -4.99 -0.79
N LEU A 198 13.40 -5.42 -1.86
CA LEU A 198 14.08 -6.71 -1.89
C LEU A 198 15.44 -6.64 -1.18
N MET A 199 15.65 -7.55 -0.24
CA MET A 199 17.00 -7.80 0.29
C MET A 199 17.92 -8.29 -0.83
N PRO A 200 19.17 -7.77 -0.97
CA PRO A 200 20.08 -8.19 -2.04
C PRO A 200 20.31 -9.69 -2.12
N TYR A 201 20.35 -10.37 -0.97
CA TYR A 201 20.46 -11.84 -0.93
C TYR A 201 19.22 -12.52 -1.54
N THR A 202 18.02 -12.08 -1.15
CA THR A 202 16.75 -12.59 -1.70
C THR A 202 16.67 -12.32 -3.21
N ALA A 203 17.00 -11.10 -3.64
CA ALA A 203 17.02 -10.73 -5.05
C ALA A 203 17.96 -11.64 -5.88
N LYS A 204 19.15 -11.98 -5.34
CA LYS A 204 20.10 -12.90 -5.98
C LYS A 204 19.56 -14.33 -6.10
N LEU A 205 18.86 -14.83 -5.09
CA LEU A 205 18.22 -16.15 -5.16
C LEU A 205 17.06 -16.17 -6.16
N VAL A 206 16.22 -15.16 -6.10
CA VAL A 206 15.04 -15.04 -6.98
C VAL A 206 15.46 -14.83 -8.44
N SER A 207 16.53 -14.06 -8.72
CA SER A 207 17.03 -13.86 -10.08
C SER A 207 17.44 -15.18 -10.74
N LYS A 208 18.07 -16.08 -10.00
CA LYS A 208 18.40 -17.44 -10.50
C LYS A 208 17.12 -18.23 -10.84
N GLN A 209 16.10 -18.21 -9.96
CA GLN A 209 14.82 -18.89 -10.17
C GLN A 209 14.04 -18.31 -11.36
N ALA A 210 14.07 -17.00 -11.50
CA ALA A 210 13.42 -16.25 -12.58
C ALA A 210 14.21 -16.32 -13.91
N LYS A 211 15.43 -16.89 -13.92
CA LYS A 211 16.38 -16.89 -15.04
C LYS A 211 16.71 -15.47 -15.53
N LEU A 212 16.84 -14.53 -14.61
CA LEU A 212 17.24 -13.15 -14.88
C LEU A 212 18.67 -12.92 -14.37
N PRO A 213 19.50 -12.12 -15.06
CA PRO A 213 20.83 -11.75 -14.56
C PRO A 213 20.69 -10.92 -13.27
N TYR A 214 21.48 -11.26 -12.25
CA TYR A 214 21.48 -10.50 -11.01
C TYR A 214 22.27 -9.20 -11.14
N SER A 215 21.66 -8.09 -10.75
CA SER A 215 22.31 -6.79 -10.62
C SER A 215 21.78 -6.04 -9.39
N LYS A 216 22.68 -5.71 -8.44
CA LYS A 216 22.32 -4.99 -7.22
C LYS A 216 21.95 -3.53 -7.52
N SER A 217 22.59 -2.89 -8.47
CA SER A 217 22.29 -1.49 -8.84
C SER A 217 20.92 -1.37 -9.47
N ARG A 218 20.53 -2.29 -10.34
CA ARG A 218 19.21 -2.27 -10.99
C ARG A 218 18.04 -2.37 -10.01
N LEU A 219 18.25 -2.80 -8.77
CA LEU A 219 17.18 -2.82 -7.76
C LEU A 219 16.65 -1.41 -7.43
N THR A 220 17.44 -0.36 -7.65
CA THR A 220 17.06 1.03 -7.37
C THR A 220 17.11 1.95 -8.59
N THR A 221 17.49 1.42 -9.77
CA THR A 221 17.57 2.21 -11.01
C THR A 221 16.68 1.70 -12.12
N ASP A 222 16.11 0.51 -11.95
CA ASP A 222 15.28 -0.15 -12.96
C ASP A 222 14.00 -0.68 -12.31
N PRO A 223 12.88 0.06 -12.46
CA PRO A 223 11.61 -0.30 -11.83
C PRO A 223 11.09 -1.64 -12.31
N GLU A 224 11.18 -1.94 -13.60
CA GLU A 224 10.71 -3.20 -14.18
C GLU A 224 11.48 -4.39 -13.62
N TYR A 225 12.80 -4.27 -13.51
CA TYR A 225 13.64 -5.31 -12.93
C TYR A 225 13.28 -5.59 -11.47
N ASN A 226 13.07 -4.55 -10.65
CA ASN A 226 12.69 -4.69 -9.25
C ASN A 226 11.30 -5.36 -9.12
N ILE A 227 10.31 -4.89 -9.90
CA ILE A 227 8.95 -5.44 -9.93
C ILE A 227 8.97 -6.90 -10.39
N ASN A 228 9.73 -7.25 -11.42
CA ASN A 228 9.83 -8.63 -11.90
C ASN A 228 10.37 -9.57 -10.81
N LEU A 229 11.44 -9.19 -10.13
CA LEU A 229 11.98 -10.03 -9.05
C LEU A 229 11.03 -10.14 -7.86
N GLY A 230 10.46 -9.03 -7.38
CA GLY A 230 9.52 -9.03 -6.26
C GLY A 230 8.25 -9.80 -6.56
N SER A 231 7.71 -9.65 -7.77
CA SER A 231 6.53 -10.38 -8.24
C SER A 231 6.78 -11.89 -8.33
N HIS A 232 7.95 -12.28 -8.83
CA HIS A 232 8.33 -13.70 -8.86
C HIS A 232 8.51 -14.28 -7.45
N TYR A 233 9.03 -13.48 -6.51
CA TYR A 233 9.20 -13.88 -5.11
C TYR A 233 7.86 -14.11 -4.42
N ILE A 234 6.94 -13.14 -4.45
CA ILE A 234 5.62 -13.32 -3.83
C ILE A 234 4.81 -14.44 -4.48
N ALA A 235 4.89 -14.62 -5.81
CA ALA A 235 4.29 -15.75 -6.49
C ALA A 235 4.83 -17.10 -5.98
N GLY A 236 6.14 -17.17 -5.72
CA GLY A 236 6.76 -18.34 -5.10
C GLY A 236 6.26 -18.63 -3.69
N LEU A 237 6.10 -17.59 -2.88
CA LEU A 237 5.54 -17.72 -1.52
C LEU A 237 4.07 -18.14 -1.55
N ILE A 238 3.25 -17.62 -2.45
CA ILE A 238 1.85 -18.05 -2.62
C ILE A 238 1.78 -19.56 -2.94
N LEU A 239 2.63 -20.03 -3.84
CA LEU A 239 2.72 -21.46 -4.15
C LEU A 239 3.20 -22.28 -2.95
N GLN A 240 4.19 -21.80 -2.20
CA GLN A 240 4.72 -22.46 -1.00
C GLN A 240 3.66 -22.65 0.10
N TYR A 241 2.66 -21.76 0.15
CA TYR A 241 1.60 -21.79 1.15
C TYR A 241 0.23 -22.21 0.57
N ASP A 242 0.21 -22.95 -0.55
CA ASP A 242 -0.99 -23.52 -1.17
C ASP A 242 -2.09 -22.46 -1.42
N GLY A 243 -1.69 -21.27 -1.88
CA GLY A 243 -2.59 -20.16 -2.17
C GLY A 243 -3.01 -19.32 -0.95
N ALA A 244 -2.50 -19.59 0.25
CA ALA A 244 -2.84 -18.83 1.45
C ALA A 244 -2.12 -17.47 1.47
N TYR A 245 -2.77 -16.44 0.94
CA TYR A 245 -2.25 -15.06 0.88
C TYR A 245 -1.79 -14.50 2.24
N PRO A 246 -2.50 -14.68 3.36
CA PRO A 246 -2.03 -14.17 4.65
C PRO A 246 -0.65 -14.72 5.05
N PHE A 247 -0.38 -15.99 4.77
CA PHE A 247 0.93 -16.57 5.02
C PHE A 247 2.00 -16.06 4.04
N ALA A 248 1.66 -15.97 2.75
CA ALA A 248 2.60 -15.49 1.74
C ALA A 248 3.01 -14.03 1.99
N VAL A 249 2.06 -13.18 2.34
CA VAL A 249 2.28 -11.75 2.65
C VAL A 249 3.10 -11.62 3.96
N ALA A 250 2.76 -12.37 5.01
CA ALA A 250 3.54 -12.39 6.24
C ALA A 250 4.97 -12.92 6.02
N ALA A 251 5.14 -13.91 5.13
CA ALA A 251 6.46 -14.45 4.77
C ALA A 251 7.27 -13.47 3.91
N TYR A 252 6.63 -12.68 3.07
CA TYR A 252 7.29 -11.63 2.30
C TYR A 252 7.95 -10.61 3.21
N ASN A 253 7.23 -10.11 4.21
CA ASN A 253 7.73 -9.11 5.16
C ASN A 253 8.69 -9.69 6.20
N ALA A 254 8.34 -10.79 6.87
CA ALA A 254 9.09 -11.33 8.01
C ALA A 254 9.95 -12.56 7.71
N GLY A 255 9.82 -13.13 6.52
CA GLY A 255 10.49 -14.36 6.09
C GLY A 255 9.72 -15.65 6.43
N PRO A 256 9.90 -16.71 5.61
CA PRO A 256 9.18 -18.00 5.75
C PRO A 256 9.38 -18.69 7.10
N ASN A 257 10.57 -18.56 7.70
CA ASN A 257 10.87 -19.18 9.01
C ASN A 257 10.01 -18.60 10.14
N ARG A 258 9.68 -17.31 10.08
CA ARG A 258 8.79 -16.65 11.04
C ARG A 258 7.36 -17.16 10.90
N VAL A 259 6.86 -17.31 9.68
CA VAL A 259 5.53 -17.88 9.43
C VAL A 259 5.45 -19.32 9.95
N LYS A 260 6.46 -20.15 9.68
CA LYS A 260 6.54 -21.51 10.22
C LYS A 260 6.47 -21.52 11.75
N TYR A 261 7.18 -20.62 12.41
CA TYR A 261 7.13 -20.46 13.87
C TYR A 261 5.72 -20.01 14.33
N TRP A 262 5.11 -19.00 13.71
CA TRP A 262 3.79 -18.53 14.09
C TRP A 262 2.68 -19.55 13.84
N LYS A 263 2.76 -20.35 12.79
CA LYS A 263 1.83 -21.49 12.58
C LYS A 263 1.90 -22.50 13.74
N LYS A 264 3.10 -22.70 14.33
CA LYS A 264 3.26 -23.61 15.48
C LYS A 264 2.67 -23.04 16.77
N ILE A 265 2.92 -21.75 17.07
CA ILE A 265 2.52 -21.16 18.36
C ILE A 265 1.12 -20.57 18.39
N ASN A 266 0.63 -20.05 17.25
CA ASN A 266 -0.66 -19.38 17.12
C ASN A 266 -1.73 -20.31 16.51
N LYS A 267 -1.47 -21.63 16.41
CA LYS A 267 -2.29 -22.60 15.67
C LYS A 267 -2.24 -22.34 14.16
N ASP A 268 -2.77 -23.28 13.37
CA ASP A 268 -2.67 -23.26 11.91
C ASP A 268 -4.06 -23.07 11.25
N PRO A 269 -4.33 -21.92 10.62
CA PRO A 269 -5.59 -21.69 9.90
C PRO A 269 -5.87 -22.70 8.78
N GLN A 270 -4.83 -23.19 8.07
CA GLN A 270 -5.01 -24.21 7.03
C GLN A 270 -5.52 -25.54 7.60
N LYS A 271 -5.25 -25.81 8.88
CA LYS A 271 -5.78 -26.96 9.62
C LYS A 271 -7.12 -26.67 10.32
N LYS A 272 -7.73 -25.52 10.04
CA LYS A 272 -8.98 -25.05 10.67
C LYS A 272 -8.91 -24.95 12.22
N GLN A 273 -7.72 -24.74 12.77
CA GLN A 273 -7.50 -24.62 14.21
C GLN A 273 -7.80 -23.22 14.74
N VAL A 274 -7.76 -22.23 13.86
CA VAL A 274 -7.99 -20.80 14.13
C VAL A 274 -8.43 -20.11 12.84
N ASP A 275 -9.16 -19.01 12.93
CA ASP A 275 -9.49 -18.16 11.79
C ASP A 275 -8.26 -17.34 11.34
N TYR A 276 -8.15 -17.03 10.03
CA TYR A 276 -7.03 -16.22 9.52
C TYR A 276 -6.95 -14.83 10.13
N VAL A 277 -8.08 -14.19 10.39
CA VAL A 277 -8.12 -12.85 11.01
C VAL A 277 -7.57 -12.92 12.44
N ASP A 278 -7.96 -13.95 13.19
CA ASP A 278 -7.44 -14.19 14.55
C ASP A 278 -5.95 -14.52 14.52
N TRP A 279 -5.50 -15.33 13.53
CA TRP A 279 -4.09 -15.67 13.39
C TRP A 279 -3.21 -14.45 13.12
N VAL A 280 -3.67 -13.53 12.25
CA VAL A 280 -2.98 -12.26 11.95
C VAL A 280 -2.83 -11.42 13.21
N GLU A 281 -3.88 -11.35 14.05
CA GLU A 281 -3.84 -10.61 15.31
C GLU A 281 -2.83 -11.16 16.33
N LEU A 282 -2.59 -12.46 16.30
CA LEU A 282 -1.62 -13.12 17.17
C LEU A 282 -0.16 -12.93 16.74
N ILE A 283 0.09 -12.33 15.56
CA ILE A 283 1.44 -12.01 15.11
C ILE A 283 2.04 -10.93 16.01
N LYS A 284 3.13 -11.27 16.72
CA LYS A 284 3.80 -10.35 17.65
C LYS A 284 4.51 -9.18 16.95
N PHE A 285 4.96 -9.37 15.71
CA PHE A 285 5.62 -8.32 14.93
C PHE A 285 4.58 -7.33 14.43
N ARG A 286 4.56 -6.15 15.04
CA ARG A 286 3.58 -5.10 14.71
C ARG A 286 3.59 -4.72 13.24
N GLU A 287 4.77 -4.66 12.62
CA GLU A 287 4.91 -4.36 11.20
C GLU A 287 4.22 -5.42 10.36
N THR A 288 4.56 -6.70 10.53
CA THR A 288 3.97 -7.81 9.77
C THR A 288 2.47 -7.95 10.00
N ARG A 289 2.01 -7.76 11.24
CA ARG A 289 0.57 -7.77 11.54
C ARG A 289 -0.21 -6.67 10.84
N ASN A 290 0.42 -5.53 10.59
CA ASN A 290 -0.20 -4.37 9.95
C ASN A 290 0.09 -4.29 8.43
N TYR A 291 0.89 -5.24 7.94
CA TYR A 291 1.26 -5.36 6.53
C TYR A 291 0.09 -5.86 5.70
#